data_5d8cc297fbdeb6016675dc0c86766b1e
#
_entry.id   5d8cc297fbdeb6016675dc0c86766b1e
#
_cell.length_a   1.000
_cell.length_b   1.000
_cell.length_c   1.000
_cell.angle_alpha   90.00
_cell.angle_beta   90.00
_cell.angle_gamma   90.00
#
_symmetry.space_group_name_H-M   'P 1'
#
loop_
_entity.id
_entity.type
_entity.pdbx_description
1 polymer ?
#
loop_
_entity_poly.entity_id
_entity_poly.type
_entity_poly.pdbx_seq_one_letter_code
_entity_poly.pdbx_strand_id
1 'polypeptide(L)'
;MRLENSLNGIKALSFDLDDTLYDNREVIVRAEQAMHQWLAEFDERFLLFRDGFWPQLKQRLALADPWLKHDVTLWRYQSIKVALMQLGYREAAAALAADRAVEHVLAVRNQVDVPPLTHQVLTQLSAHFPLVAITNGNVDIDKIGLGTYFQHRFCAGPDGLAKPDSNLFDKAVHALQVAPEQILHVGDHPISDIQGAQQAGFQTCWFNDKGRDFRALSSDMKPDIEIHQLDELLPLVTMNSVTESIK
;
A
#
# COMPACT_ATOMS: atom_id res chain seq x y z
N MET A 1 24.02 -4.19 10.38
CA MET A 1 23.76 -5.62 10.75
C MET A 1 23.88 -6.42 9.46
N ARG A 2 24.60 -7.53 9.45
CA ARG A 2 24.76 -8.29 8.19
C ARG A 2 23.47 -9.07 7.92
N LEU A 3 22.82 -8.81 6.78
CA LEU A 3 21.63 -9.53 6.29
C LEU A 3 21.80 -11.06 6.34
N GLU A 4 23.03 -11.53 6.07
CA GLU A 4 23.42 -12.93 5.97
C GLU A 4 23.11 -13.80 7.22
N ASN A 5 22.98 -13.21 8.41
CA ASN A 5 22.80 -13.96 9.66
C ASN A 5 21.35 -13.94 10.17
N SER A 6 20.46 -13.19 9.51
CA SER A 6 19.09 -12.96 9.99
C SER A 6 18.03 -13.55 9.07
N LEU A 7 18.34 -13.73 7.77
CA LEU A 7 17.40 -14.22 6.76
C LEU A 7 17.79 -15.61 6.26
N ASN A 8 16.81 -16.48 6.10
CA ASN A 8 17.01 -17.87 5.68
C ASN A 8 16.26 -18.18 4.39
N GLY A 9 17.01 -18.59 3.35
CA GLY A 9 16.47 -19.24 2.18
C GLY A 9 15.42 -18.45 1.41
N ILE A 10 15.60 -17.12 1.29
CA ILE A 10 14.68 -16.24 0.57
C ILE A 10 14.63 -16.64 -0.91
N LYS A 11 13.42 -16.82 -1.43
CA LYS A 11 13.15 -17.17 -2.84
C LYS A 11 12.27 -16.15 -3.55
N ALA A 12 11.56 -15.31 -2.81
CA ALA A 12 10.70 -14.26 -3.35
C ALA A 12 10.68 -13.03 -2.44
N LEU A 13 10.34 -11.88 -3.00
CA LEU A 13 10.17 -10.66 -2.24
C LEU A 13 8.76 -10.12 -2.43
N SER A 14 8.15 -9.63 -1.37
CA SER A 14 6.93 -8.85 -1.43
C SER A 14 7.15 -7.45 -0.90
N PHE A 15 6.52 -6.47 -1.52
CA PHE A 15 6.68 -5.05 -1.16
C PHE A 15 5.34 -4.40 -0.89
N ASP A 16 5.27 -3.62 0.17
CA ASP A 16 4.33 -2.51 0.23
C ASP A 16 4.75 -1.41 -0.78
N LEU A 17 3.86 -0.48 -1.09
CA LEU A 17 4.10 0.57 -2.07
C LEU A 17 4.26 1.94 -1.42
N ASP A 18 3.19 2.42 -0.76
CA ASP A 18 3.09 3.75 -0.17
C ASP A 18 4.08 3.92 1.00
N ASP A 19 4.87 4.98 1.01
CA ASP A 19 5.90 5.25 2.04
C ASP A 19 7.01 4.16 2.15
N THR A 20 7.00 3.16 1.24
CA THR A 20 8.03 2.12 1.10
C THR A 20 8.83 2.31 -0.17
N LEU A 21 8.19 2.38 -1.34
CA LEU A 21 8.86 2.56 -2.63
C LEU A 21 8.92 4.02 -3.09
N TYR A 22 8.10 4.87 -2.52
CA TYR A 22 8.04 6.32 -2.76
C TYR A 22 7.36 7.03 -1.58
N ASP A 23 7.63 8.32 -1.41
CA ASP A 23 6.96 9.16 -0.40
C ASP A 23 5.51 9.45 -0.84
N ASN A 24 4.54 8.95 -0.06
CA ASN A 24 3.13 9.09 -0.35
C ASN A 24 2.46 10.30 0.33
N ARG A 25 3.13 10.97 1.27
CA ARG A 25 2.52 12.01 2.11
C ARG A 25 1.98 13.18 1.31
N GLU A 26 2.79 13.72 0.41
CA GLU A 26 2.38 14.84 -0.45
C GLU A 26 1.33 14.40 -1.49
N VAL A 27 1.41 13.16 -1.96
CA VAL A 27 0.46 12.59 -2.93
C VAL A 27 -0.94 12.52 -2.31
N ILE A 28 -1.05 12.04 -1.06
CA ILE A 28 -2.34 11.97 -0.36
C ILE A 28 -2.90 13.37 -0.09
N VAL A 29 -2.06 14.32 0.33
CA VAL A 29 -2.50 15.71 0.55
C VAL A 29 -3.05 16.31 -0.75
N ARG A 30 -2.34 16.17 -1.88
CA ARG A 30 -2.80 16.65 -3.19
C ARG A 30 -4.10 15.97 -3.63
N ALA A 31 -4.22 14.68 -3.43
CA ALA A 31 -5.43 13.92 -3.79
C ALA A 31 -6.66 14.37 -2.96
N GLU A 32 -6.50 14.61 -1.65
CA GLU A 32 -7.57 15.14 -0.81
C GLU A 32 -7.93 16.59 -1.21
N GLN A 33 -6.94 17.44 -1.48
CA GLN A 33 -7.18 18.80 -1.97
C GLN A 33 -7.91 18.81 -3.31
N ALA A 34 -7.52 17.94 -4.25
CA ALA A 34 -8.18 17.78 -5.54
C ALA A 34 -9.64 17.34 -5.38
N MET A 35 -9.94 16.45 -4.44
CA MET A 35 -11.32 16.06 -4.11
C MET A 35 -12.12 17.27 -3.63
N HIS A 36 -11.61 18.02 -2.67
CA HIS A 36 -12.32 19.17 -2.12
C HIS A 36 -12.54 20.27 -3.16
N GLN A 37 -11.53 20.55 -3.97
CA GLN A 37 -11.64 21.53 -5.05
C GLN A 37 -12.69 21.11 -6.07
N TRP A 38 -12.62 19.86 -6.57
CA TRP A 38 -13.58 19.34 -7.53
C TRP A 38 -15.01 19.42 -7.01
N LEU A 39 -15.24 19.04 -5.75
CA LEU A 39 -16.55 19.10 -5.12
C LEU A 39 -17.07 20.54 -4.98
N ALA A 40 -16.22 21.49 -4.60
CA ALA A 40 -16.59 22.90 -4.47
C ALA A 40 -16.92 23.52 -5.84
N GLU A 41 -16.19 23.16 -6.90
CA GLU A 41 -16.48 23.57 -8.27
C GLU A 41 -17.77 22.93 -8.81
N PHE A 42 -18.08 21.69 -8.41
CA PHE A 42 -19.29 21.00 -8.77
C PHE A 42 -20.55 21.60 -8.09
N ASP A 43 -20.43 21.93 -6.80
CA ASP A 43 -21.48 22.56 -6.00
C ASP A 43 -20.87 23.35 -4.85
N GLU A 44 -21.01 24.67 -4.88
CA GLU A 44 -20.43 25.58 -3.87
C GLU A 44 -20.89 25.29 -2.44
N ARG A 45 -22.02 24.61 -2.24
CA ARG A 45 -22.52 24.19 -0.92
C ARG A 45 -21.56 23.26 -0.18
N PHE A 46 -20.64 22.60 -0.87
CA PHE A 46 -19.57 21.83 -0.22
C PHE A 46 -18.64 22.70 0.63
N LEU A 47 -18.50 24.00 0.32
CA LEU A 47 -17.76 24.96 1.13
C LEU A 47 -18.39 25.23 2.49
N LEU A 48 -19.67 24.89 2.67
CA LEU A 48 -20.38 25.05 3.93
C LEU A 48 -20.20 23.86 4.89
N PHE A 49 -19.56 22.78 4.43
CA PHE A 49 -19.27 21.64 5.31
C PHE A 49 -18.22 22.01 6.33
N ARG A 50 -18.55 21.82 7.62
CA ARG A 50 -17.66 22.15 8.74
C ARG A 50 -16.47 21.24 8.81
N ASP A 51 -15.41 21.69 9.46
CA ASP A 51 -14.28 20.87 9.81
C ASP A 51 -14.74 19.59 10.53
N GLY A 52 -14.12 18.47 10.15
CA GLY A 52 -14.50 17.15 10.69
C GLY A 52 -15.68 16.45 10.01
N PHE A 53 -16.37 17.10 9.06
CA PHE A 53 -17.48 16.46 8.33
C PHE A 53 -17.06 15.14 7.66
N TRP A 54 -15.99 15.15 6.88
CA TRP A 54 -15.53 13.97 6.15
C TRP A 54 -15.09 12.82 7.05
N PRO A 55 -14.26 13.03 8.08
CA PRO A 55 -13.91 11.96 9.04
C PRO A 55 -15.14 11.36 9.73
N GLN A 56 -16.09 12.20 10.17
CA GLN A 56 -17.32 11.71 10.83
C GLN A 56 -18.20 10.92 9.86
N LEU A 57 -18.34 11.38 8.61
CA LEU A 57 -19.10 10.68 7.59
C LEU A 57 -18.46 9.33 7.28
N LYS A 58 -17.16 9.30 7.02
CA LYS A 58 -16.38 8.06 6.79
C LYS A 58 -16.58 7.07 7.95
N GLN A 59 -16.42 7.52 9.19
CA GLN A 59 -16.60 6.68 10.37
C GLN A 59 -18.02 6.08 10.44
N ARG A 60 -19.05 6.90 10.23
CA ARG A 60 -20.46 6.44 10.24
C ARG A 60 -20.73 5.40 9.15
N LEU A 61 -20.20 5.61 7.95
CA LEU A 61 -20.32 4.66 6.84
C LEU A 61 -19.61 3.34 7.15
N ALA A 62 -18.43 3.39 7.71
CA ALA A 62 -17.68 2.18 8.09
C ALA A 62 -18.28 1.41 9.27
N LEU A 63 -19.11 2.06 10.10
CA LEU A 63 -19.91 1.37 11.13
C LEU A 63 -21.08 0.63 10.50
N ALA A 64 -21.66 1.17 9.44
CA ALA A 64 -22.79 0.55 8.73
C ALA A 64 -22.32 -0.56 7.75
N ASP A 65 -21.18 -0.36 7.13
CA ASP A 65 -20.52 -1.30 6.23
C ASP A 65 -19.02 -1.41 6.56
N PRO A 66 -18.62 -2.39 7.36
CA PRO A 66 -17.21 -2.59 7.75
C PRO A 66 -16.26 -2.85 6.59
N TRP A 67 -16.76 -3.35 5.44
CA TRP A 67 -15.94 -3.60 4.25
C TRP A 67 -15.25 -2.33 3.74
N LEU A 68 -15.86 -1.17 3.93
CA LEU A 68 -15.30 0.11 3.48
C LEU A 68 -13.90 0.40 4.05
N LYS A 69 -13.56 -0.16 5.21
CA LYS A 69 -12.21 -0.03 5.78
C LYS A 69 -11.13 -0.75 4.97
N HIS A 70 -11.53 -1.69 4.14
CA HIS A 70 -10.64 -2.46 3.30
C HIS A 70 -10.51 -1.88 1.88
N ASP A 71 -11.48 -1.05 1.43
CA ASP A 71 -11.48 -0.45 0.10
C ASP A 71 -11.56 1.07 0.19
N VAL A 72 -10.40 1.72 0.17
CA VAL A 72 -10.27 3.19 0.26
C VAL A 72 -10.94 3.92 -0.90
N THR A 73 -11.02 3.30 -2.08
CA THR A 73 -11.68 3.86 -3.26
C THR A 73 -13.20 3.82 -3.11
N LEU A 74 -13.73 2.67 -2.75
CA LEU A 74 -15.17 2.50 -2.48
C LEU A 74 -15.60 3.38 -1.31
N TRP A 75 -14.78 3.47 -0.26
CA TRP A 75 -15.07 4.32 0.88
C TRP A 75 -15.17 5.80 0.51
N ARG A 76 -14.24 6.28 -0.34
CA ARG A 76 -14.30 7.65 -0.89
C ARG A 76 -15.55 7.85 -1.74
N TYR A 77 -15.83 6.94 -2.65
CA TYR A 77 -17.03 6.96 -3.48
C TYR A 77 -18.31 7.07 -2.65
N GLN A 78 -18.50 6.18 -1.68
CA GLN A 78 -19.68 6.17 -0.83
C GLN A 78 -19.78 7.45 0.01
N SER A 79 -18.66 7.97 0.49
CA SER A 79 -18.63 9.23 1.24
C SER A 79 -19.10 10.41 0.38
N ILE A 80 -18.61 10.53 -0.84
CA ILE A 80 -19.00 11.59 -1.78
C ILE A 80 -20.48 11.45 -2.18
N LYS A 81 -20.91 10.23 -2.54
CA LYS A 81 -22.31 9.93 -2.91
C LYS A 81 -23.28 10.35 -1.80
N VAL A 82 -23.00 9.95 -0.55
CA VAL A 82 -23.85 10.28 0.58
C VAL A 82 -23.83 11.78 0.89
N ALA A 83 -22.68 12.44 0.78
CA ALA A 83 -22.58 13.89 0.94
C ALA A 83 -23.46 14.64 -0.08
N LEU A 84 -23.44 14.24 -1.36
CA LEU A 84 -24.29 14.79 -2.42
C LEU A 84 -25.78 14.55 -2.13
N MET A 85 -26.15 13.35 -1.66
CA MET A 85 -27.52 13.07 -1.28
C MET A 85 -27.99 13.94 -0.11
N GLN A 86 -27.13 14.27 0.84
CA GLN A 86 -27.44 15.24 1.93
C GLN A 86 -27.66 16.66 1.41
N LEU A 87 -27.04 17.03 0.28
CA LEU A 87 -27.31 18.29 -0.43
C LEU A 87 -28.57 18.25 -1.28
N GLY A 88 -29.32 17.13 -1.29
CA GLY A 88 -30.58 16.98 -2.01
C GLY A 88 -30.46 16.41 -3.44
N TYR A 89 -29.31 15.94 -3.85
CA TYR A 89 -29.17 15.23 -5.12
C TYR A 89 -29.92 13.89 -5.08
N ARG A 90 -30.59 13.54 -6.20
CA ARG A 90 -31.15 12.20 -6.38
C ARG A 90 -30.01 11.17 -6.46
N GLU A 91 -30.28 9.97 -5.99
CA GLU A 91 -29.27 8.90 -5.89
C GLU A 91 -28.48 8.67 -7.19
N ALA A 92 -29.15 8.56 -8.33
CA ALA A 92 -28.49 8.35 -9.62
C ALA A 92 -27.56 9.51 -10.02
N ALA A 93 -27.97 10.76 -9.73
CA ALA A 93 -27.12 11.94 -10.00
C ALA A 93 -25.94 12.00 -9.03
N ALA A 94 -26.15 11.69 -7.75
CA ALA A 94 -25.10 11.61 -6.74
C ALA A 94 -24.06 10.52 -7.08
N ALA A 95 -24.53 9.34 -7.53
CA ALA A 95 -23.66 8.25 -7.96
C ALA A 95 -22.75 8.67 -9.13
N LEU A 96 -23.35 9.23 -10.18
CA LEU A 96 -22.59 9.69 -11.36
C LEU A 96 -21.56 10.79 -11.02
N ALA A 97 -21.91 11.72 -10.14
CA ALA A 97 -21.00 12.76 -9.70
C ALA A 97 -19.88 12.19 -8.81
N ALA A 98 -20.20 11.22 -7.93
CA ALA A 98 -19.21 10.53 -7.10
C ALA A 98 -18.20 9.73 -7.97
N ASP A 99 -18.66 9.05 -9.02
CA ASP A 99 -17.76 8.36 -9.97
C ASP A 99 -16.76 9.33 -10.59
N ARG A 100 -17.23 10.48 -11.11
CA ARG A 100 -16.36 11.50 -11.71
C ARG A 100 -15.38 12.12 -10.72
N ALA A 101 -15.84 12.36 -9.49
CA ALA A 101 -14.98 12.89 -8.44
C ALA A 101 -13.87 11.88 -8.07
N VAL A 102 -14.21 10.60 -7.94
CA VAL A 102 -13.23 9.53 -7.67
C VAL A 102 -12.25 9.36 -8.82
N GLU A 103 -12.72 9.38 -10.07
CA GLU A 103 -11.85 9.33 -11.25
C GLU A 103 -10.83 10.49 -11.25
N HIS A 104 -11.29 11.70 -10.95
CA HIS A 104 -10.43 12.87 -10.83
C HIS A 104 -9.37 12.70 -9.73
N VAL A 105 -9.79 12.25 -8.55
CA VAL A 105 -8.88 11.99 -7.42
C VAL A 105 -7.86 10.91 -7.76
N LEU A 106 -8.25 9.82 -8.42
CA LEU A 106 -7.34 8.76 -8.83
C LEU A 106 -6.33 9.23 -9.88
N ALA A 107 -6.72 10.15 -10.78
CA ALA A 107 -5.78 10.77 -11.71
C ALA A 107 -4.67 11.54 -10.98
N VAL A 108 -5.01 12.28 -9.92
CA VAL A 108 -4.03 12.98 -9.08
C VAL A 108 -3.23 12.00 -8.21
N ARG A 109 -3.90 10.97 -7.66
CA ARG A 109 -3.28 9.92 -6.82
C ARG A 109 -2.17 9.17 -7.56
N ASN A 110 -2.30 9.01 -8.87
CA ASN A 110 -1.30 8.34 -9.70
C ASN A 110 -0.17 9.28 -10.19
N GLN A 111 -0.15 10.55 -9.78
CA GLN A 111 0.97 11.46 -10.03
C GLN A 111 2.02 11.30 -8.93
N VAL A 112 2.68 10.16 -8.95
CA VAL A 112 3.73 9.79 -7.99
C VAL A 112 5.10 10.01 -8.62
N ASP A 113 5.99 10.66 -7.88
CA ASP A 113 7.41 10.74 -8.24
C ASP A 113 8.16 9.57 -7.59
N VAL A 114 8.42 8.53 -8.38
CA VAL A 114 9.15 7.35 -7.90
C VAL A 114 10.65 7.66 -7.96
N PRO A 115 11.40 7.55 -6.83
CA PRO A 115 12.82 7.85 -6.80
C PRO A 115 13.62 6.97 -7.78
N PRO A 116 14.63 7.52 -8.49
CA PRO A 116 15.52 6.74 -9.36
C PRO A 116 16.18 5.55 -8.66
N LEU A 117 16.50 5.68 -7.38
CA LEU A 117 17.05 4.60 -6.56
C LEU A 117 16.08 3.41 -6.47
N THR A 118 14.78 3.66 -6.32
CA THR A 118 13.75 2.61 -6.30
C THR A 118 13.79 1.79 -7.60
N HIS A 119 13.82 2.46 -8.76
CA HIS A 119 13.94 1.79 -10.05
C HIS A 119 15.21 0.97 -10.18
N GLN A 120 16.35 1.51 -9.72
CA GLN A 120 17.64 0.80 -9.76
C GLN A 120 17.62 -0.47 -8.90
N VAL A 121 17.09 -0.37 -7.68
CA VAL A 121 16.99 -1.51 -6.76
C VAL A 121 16.01 -2.56 -7.28
N LEU A 122 14.81 -2.17 -7.70
CA LEU A 122 13.82 -3.11 -8.23
C LEU A 122 14.31 -3.80 -9.52
N THR A 123 15.04 -3.10 -10.39
CA THR A 123 15.65 -3.71 -11.58
C THR A 123 16.60 -4.83 -11.20
N GLN A 124 17.45 -4.64 -10.19
CA GLN A 124 18.39 -5.67 -9.77
C GLN A 124 17.68 -6.82 -9.03
N LEU A 125 16.75 -6.52 -8.13
CA LEU A 125 16.02 -7.54 -7.38
C LEU A 125 15.13 -8.39 -8.30
N SER A 126 14.40 -7.80 -9.24
CA SER A 126 13.49 -8.52 -10.15
C SER A 126 14.23 -9.44 -11.14
N ALA A 127 15.52 -9.20 -11.39
CA ALA A 127 16.34 -10.10 -12.19
C ALA A 127 16.71 -11.41 -11.45
N HIS A 128 16.57 -11.44 -10.11
CA HIS A 128 17.02 -12.57 -9.27
C HIS A 128 15.88 -13.17 -8.43
N PHE A 129 14.81 -12.44 -8.21
CA PHE A 129 13.66 -12.86 -7.39
C PHE A 129 12.34 -12.53 -8.09
N PRO A 130 11.33 -13.40 -8.02
CA PRO A 130 9.96 -12.99 -8.28
C PRO A 130 9.54 -11.94 -7.24
N LEU A 131 8.99 -10.81 -7.73
CA LEU A 131 8.48 -9.74 -6.89
C LEU A 131 6.96 -9.69 -6.92
N VAL A 132 6.34 -9.42 -5.78
CA VAL A 132 4.90 -9.16 -5.66
C VAL A 132 4.65 -7.88 -4.88
N ALA A 133 3.69 -7.08 -5.31
CA ALA A 133 3.21 -5.90 -4.57
C ALA A 133 2.00 -6.27 -3.72
N ILE A 134 1.98 -5.86 -2.43
CA ILE A 134 0.88 -6.05 -1.49
C ILE A 134 0.58 -4.72 -0.81
N THR A 135 -0.49 -4.04 -1.22
CA THR A 135 -0.78 -2.67 -0.75
C THR A 135 -2.19 -2.51 -0.18
N ASN A 136 -2.30 -1.66 0.83
CA ASN A 136 -3.59 -1.14 1.31
C ASN A 136 -4.03 0.12 0.54
N GLY A 137 -3.14 0.69 -0.26
CA GLY A 137 -3.41 1.86 -1.09
C GLY A 137 -4.11 1.51 -2.40
N ASN A 138 -4.40 2.52 -3.20
CA ASN A 138 -5.13 2.40 -4.45
C ASN A 138 -4.39 3.00 -5.65
N VAL A 139 -3.06 3.08 -5.57
CA VAL A 139 -2.24 3.51 -6.69
C VAL A 139 -2.27 2.48 -7.83
N ASP A 140 -2.31 2.96 -9.04
CA ASP A 140 -2.14 2.13 -10.23
C ASP A 140 -0.64 1.99 -10.51
N ILE A 141 -0.09 0.82 -10.20
CA ILE A 141 1.34 0.52 -10.28
C ILE A 141 1.89 0.69 -11.71
N ASP A 142 1.06 0.47 -12.75
CA ASP A 142 1.45 0.63 -14.13
C ASP A 142 1.59 2.12 -14.50
N LYS A 143 0.68 2.96 -13.98
CA LYS A 143 0.72 4.41 -14.22
C LYS A 143 1.90 5.11 -13.57
N ILE A 144 2.41 4.56 -12.47
CA ILE A 144 3.59 5.11 -11.79
C ILE A 144 4.91 4.47 -12.26
N GLY A 145 4.86 3.61 -13.29
CA GLY A 145 6.04 3.02 -13.93
C GLY A 145 6.70 1.88 -13.15
N LEU A 146 6.01 1.29 -12.17
CA LEU A 146 6.55 0.17 -11.38
C LEU A 146 6.03 -1.21 -11.83
N GLY A 147 4.98 -1.27 -12.65
CA GLY A 147 4.29 -2.53 -12.99
C GLY A 147 5.19 -3.60 -13.59
N THR A 148 6.22 -3.21 -14.35
CA THR A 148 7.14 -4.16 -15.03
C THR A 148 8.05 -4.94 -14.08
N TYR A 149 8.21 -4.50 -12.84
CA TYR A 149 9.05 -5.19 -11.85
C TYR A 149 8.31 -6.32 -11.13
N PHE A 150 6.98 -6.26 -11.06
CA PHE A 150 6.17 -7.15 -10.25
C PHE A 150 5.44 -8.18 -11.11
N GLN A 151 5.56 -9.47 -10.74
CA GLN A 151 4.83 -10.56 -11.39
C GLN A 151 3.35 -10.55 -10.99
N HIS A 152 3.05 -10.17 -9.74
CA HIS A 152 1.70 -10.07 -9.21
C HIS A 152 1.54 -8.81 -8.37
N ARG A 153 0.30 -8.33 -8.27
CA ARG A 153 -0.08 -7.26 -7.35
C ARG A 153 -1.37 -7.63 -6.64
N PHE A 154 -1.45 -7.33 -5.36
CA PHE A 154 -2.64 -7.49 -4.55
C PHE A 154 -2.93 -6.19 -3.82
N CYS A 155 -4.14 -5.67 -4.03
CA CYS A 155 -4.62 -4.41 -3.49
C CYS A 155 -5.82 -4.67 -2.57
N ALA A 156 -5.81 -4.09 -1.40
CA ALA A 156 -6.94 -4.14 -0.49
C ALA A 156 -8.21 -3.58 -1.15
N GLY A 157 -9.35 -4.17 -0.83
CA GLY A 157 -10.63 -3.91 -1.48
C GLY A 157 -10.82 -4.81 -2.70
N PRO A 158 -10.30 -4.47 -3.88
CA PRO A 158 -10.48 -5.28 -5.09
C PRO A 158 -10.03 -6.73 -4.95
N ASP A 159 -8.90 -6.96 -4.27
CA ASP A 159 -8.33 -8.30 -4.12
C ASP A 159 -8.63 -8.93 -2.75
N GLY A 160 -9.12 -8.20 -1.78
CA GLY A 160 -9.48 -8.77 -0.48
C GLY A 160 -9.29 -7.82 0.71
N LEU A 161 -9.13 -8.40 1.89
CA LEU A 161 -8.99 -7.68 3.14
C LEU A 161 -7.65 -6.95 3.23
N ALA A 162 -7.67 -5.74 3.80
CA ALA A 162 -6.46 -4.94 4.01
C ALA A 162 -5.52 -5.58 5.04
N LYS A 163 -4.21 -5.46 4.82
CA LYS A 163 -3.19 -5.75 5.85
C LYS A 163 -3.54 -5.01 7.16
N PRO A 164 -3.40 -5.59 8.35
CA PRO A 164 -2.62 -6.78 8.68
C PRO A 164 -3.35 -8.13 8.52
N ASP A 165 -4.57 -8.19 7.92
CA ASP A 165 -5.20 -9.47 7.63
C ASP A 165 -4.33 -10.31 6.70
N SER A 166 -4.31 -11.65 6.91
CA SER A 166 -3.46 -12.55 6.12
C SER A 166 -3.88 -12.68 4.65
N ASN A 167 -5.09 -12.27 4.32
CA ASN A 167 -5.75 -12.55 3.04
C ASN A 167 -4.90 -12.20 1.80
N LEU A 168 -4.28 -11.01 1.76
CA LEU A 168 -3.43 -10.62 0.63
C LEU A 168 -2.08 -11.34 0.64
N PHE A 169 -1.54 -11.65 1.81
CA PHE A 169 -0.32 -12.45 1.97
C PHE A 169 -0.54 -13.89 1.50
N ASP A 170 -1.67 -14.51 1.86
CA ASP A 170 -2.04 -15.86 1.42
C ASP A 170 -2.18 -15.94 -0.10
N LYS A 171 -2.75 -14.90 -0.73
CA LYS A 171 -2.80 -14.77 -2.19
C LYS A 171 -1.42 -14.70 -2.82
N ALA A 172 -0.50 -13.96 -2.20
CA ALA A 172 0.89 -13.88 -2.68
C ALA A 172 1.60 -15.24 -2.59
N VAL A 173 1.44 -15.98 -1.49
CA VAL A 173 1.95 -17.36 -1.34
C VAL A 173 1.42 -18.25 -2.46
N HIS A 174 0.10 -18.21 -2.70
CA HIS A 174 -0.53 -19.03 -3.74
C HIS A 174 -0.04 -18.66 -5.14
N ALA A 175 0.11 -17.37 -5.45
CA ALA A 175 0.55 -16.92 -6.77
C ALA A 175 2.03 -17.22 -7.03
N LEU A 176 2.88 -17.06 -6.03
CA LEU A 176 4.32 -17.30 -6.13
C LEU A 176 4.68 -18.78 -6.06
N GLN A 177 3.83 -19.64 -5.49
CA GLN A 177 4.10 -21.07 -5.22
C GLN A 177 5.39 -21.26 -4.40
N VAL A 178 5.65 -20.34 -3.46
CA VAL A 178 6.80 -20.32 -2.55
C VAL A 178 6.27 -20.41 -1.12
N ALA A 179 6.96 -21.20 -0.28
CA ALA A 179 6.59 -21.31 1.13
C ALA A 179 6.69 -19.94 1.85
N PRO A 180 5.76 -19.62 2.77
CA PRO A 180 5.73 -18.30 3.40
C PRO A 180 7.06 -17.87 4.02
N GLU A 181 7.75 -18.78 4.71
CA GLU A 181 9.05 -18.56 5.35
C GLU A 181 10.20 -18.30 4.38
N GLN A 182 9.96 -18.45 3.07
CA GLN A 182 10.92 -18.15 2.01
C GLN A 182 10.59 -16.83 1.28
N ILE A 183 9.59 -16.09 1.75
CA ILE A 183 9.22 -14.78 1.24
C ILE A 183 9.63 -13.72 2.24
N LEU A 184 10.36 -12.70 1.78
CA LEU A 184 10.67 -11.51 2.58
C LEU A 184 9.69 -10.40 2.21
N HIS A 185 8.88 -9.94 3.18
CA HIS A 185 8.04 -8.76 3.01
C HIS A 185 8.77 -7.49 3.44
N VAL A 186 8.79 -6.51 2.57
CA VAL A 186 9.40 -5.19 2.80
C VAL A 186 8.29 -4.15 2.91
N GLY A 187 8.23 -3.44 4.04
CA GLY A 187 7.24 -2.39 4.25
C GLY A 187 7.60 -1.45 5.38
N ASP A 188 6.95 -0.28 5.44
CA ASP A 188 7.25 0.78 6.40
C ASP A 188 6.39 0.73 7.67
N HIS A 189 5.22 0.10 7.61
CA HIS A 189 4.24 0.19 8.68
C HIS A 189 4.34 -1.00 9.67
N PRO A 190 4.60 -0.75 10.98
CA PRO A 190 4.83 -1.83 11.96
C PRO A 190 3.70 -2.84 12.08
N ILE A 191 2.44 -2.40 11.94
CA ILE A 191 1.28 -3.29 12.12
C ILE A 191 0.90 -3.94 10.79
N SER A 192 0.61 -3.15 9.74
CA SER A 192 0.13 -3.71 8.48
C SER A 192 1.18 -4.57 7.78
N ASP A 193 2.44 -4.13 7.76
CA ASP A 193 3.47 -4.83 7.03
C ASP A 193 4.21 -5.84 7.92
N ILE A 194 4.77 -5.39 9.05
CA ILE A 194 5.62 -6.28 9.84
C ILE A 194 4.78 -7.30 10.60
N GLN A 195 3.81 -6.86 11.40
CA GLN A 195 2.96 -7.79 12.15
C GLN A 195 2.12 -8.66 11.21
N GLY A 196 1.50 -8.07 10.17
CA GLY A 196 0.67 -8.81 9.23
C GLY A 196 1.46 -9.88 8.47
N ALA A 197 2.66 -9.55 7.96
CA ALA A 197 3.52 -10.48 7.26
C ALA A 197 4.03 -11.62 8.18
N GLN A 198 4.43 -11.29 9.42
CA GLN A 198 4.85 -12.32 10.39
C GLN A 198 3.71 -13.27 10.76
N GLN A 199 2.49 -12.78 10.93
CA GLN A 199 1.31 -13.61 11.18
C GLN A 199 1.00 -14.53 10.00
N ALA A 200 1.32 -14.12 8.77
CA ALA A 200 1.24 -14.94 7.57
C ALA A 200 2.44 -15.88 7.37
N GLY A 201 3.42 -15.86 8.26
CA GLY A 201 4.61 -16.73 8.22
C GLY A 201 5.77 -16.19 7.36
N PHE A 202 5.71 -14.95 6.89
CA PHE A 202 6.77 -14.32 6.09
C PHE A 202 7.94 -13.88 6.97
N GLN A 203 9.13 -13.82 6.40
CA GLN A 203 10.22 -13.03 6.95
C GLN A 203 9.97 -11.54 6.65
N THR A 204 10.46 -10.65 7.52
CA THR A 204 10.08 -9.24 7.50
C THR A 204 11.28 -8.31 7.45
N CYS A 205 11.18 -7.31 6.60
CA CYS A 205 12.10 -6.19 6.50
C CYS A 205 11.36 -4.88 6.76
N TRP A 206 11.68 -4.24 7.87
CA TRP A 206 11.13 -2.93 8.16
C TRP A 206 11.92 -1.83 7.46
N PHE A 207 11.25 -1.13 6.54
CA PHE A 207 11.79 0.07 5.91
C PHE A 207 11.59 1.28 6.83
N ASN A 208 12.66 1.75 7.45
CA ASN A 208 12.63 2.82 8.45
C ASN A 208 13.46 4.03 8.02
N ASP A 209 13.05 4.70 6.95
CA ASP A 209 13.68 5.92 6.45
C ASP A 209 13.66 7.10 7.43
N LYS A 210 12.74 7.07 8.39
CA LYS A 210 12.48 8.14 9.38
C LYS A 210 13.20 7.93 10.71
N GLY A 211 13.93 6.83 10.89
CA GLY A 211 14.63 6.52 12.14
C GLY A 211 13.70 6.39 13.34
N ARG A 212 12.50 5.81 13.16
CA ARG A 212 11.51 5.57 14.21
C ARG A 212 11.98 4.45 15.15
N ASP A 213 11.57 4.50 16.43
CA ASP A 213 11.79 3.37 17.34
C ASP A 213 10.64 2.35 17.18
N PHE A 214 10.95 1.16 16.68
CA PHE A 214 9.96 0.10 16.52
C PHE A 214 9.27 -0.29 17.82
N ARG A 215 10.01 -0.29 18.93
CA ARG A 215 9.46 -0.65 20.25
C ARG A 215 8.43 0.34 20.77
N ALA A 216 8.53 1.61 20.35
CA ALA A 216 7.53 2.63 20.67
C ALA A 216 6.26 2.47 19.84
N LEU A 217 6.33 1.77 18.68
CA LEU A 217 5.24 1.58 17.73
C LEU A 217 4.55 0.22 17.88
N SER A 218 5.29 -0.81 18.35
CA SER A 218 4.77 -2.17 18.53
C SER A 218 5.57 -2.86 19.66
N SER A 219 4.90 -3.25 20.75
CA SER A 219 5.56 -3.74 21.96
C SER A 219 6.07 -5.18 21.88
N ASP A 220 5.44 -6.05 21.09
CA ASP A 220 5.57 -7.49 21.23
C ASP A 220 6.26 -8.20 20.05
N MET A 221 6.52 -7.50 18.95
CA MET A 221 7.11 -8.08 17.74
C MET A 221 8.32 -7.24 17.29
N LYS A 222 9.24 -7.88 16.58
CA LYS A 222 10.38 -7.22 15.95
C LYS A 222 10.48 -7.67 14.50
N PRO A 223 10.88 -6.79 13.56
CA PRO A 223 11.24 -7.21 12.21
C PRO A 223 12.47 -8.12 12.27
N ASP A 224 12.59 -9.04 11.30
CA ASP A 224 13.79 -9.88 11.18
C ASP A 224 14.99 -9.02 10.79
N ILE A 225 14.77 -8.01 9.93
CA ILE A 225 15.77 -6.99 9.58
C ILE A 225 15.13 -5.60 9.53
N GLU A 226 15.96 -4.59 9.68
CA GLU A 226 15.63 -3.17 9.50
C GLU A 226 16.60 -2.55 8.49
N ILE A 227 16.06 -1.76 7.56
CA ILE A 227 16.81 -0.98 6.57
C ILE A 227 16.34 0.47 6.59
N HIS A 228 17.23 1.38 6.20
CA HIS A 228 16.94 2.81 6.11
C HIS A 228 16.93 3.31 4.66
N GLN A 229 17.50 2.54 3.74
CA GLN A 229 17.51 2.79 2.30
C GLN A 229 17.26 1.48 1.55
N LEU A 230 16.59 1.56 0.39
CA LEU A 230 16.20 0.37 -0.37
C LEU A 230 17.39 -0.41 -0.93
N ASP A 231 18.52 0.26 -1.23
CA ASP A 231 19.72 -0.40 -1.75
C ASP A 231 20.42 -1.31 -0.72
N GLU A 232 20.07 -1.19 0.55
CA GLU A 232 20.50 -2.15 1.58
C GLU A 232 19.94 -3.58 1.36
N LEU A 233 18.95 -3.74 0.46
CA LEU A 233 18.45 -5.05 0.03
C LEU A 233 19.35 -5.73 -1.03
N LEU A 234 20.22 -5.00 -1.72
CA LEU A 234 21.02 -5.54 -2.83
C LEU A 234 21.96 -6.69 -2.46
N PRO A 235 22.50 -6.79 -1.24
CA PRO A 235 23.26 -7.98 -0.82
C PRO A 235 22.48 -9.30 -0.95
N LEU A 236 21.14 -9.30 -0.96
CA LEU A 236 20.32 -10.50 -1.19
C LEU A 236 20.61 -11.14 -2.56
N VAL A 237 20.92 -10.33 -3.56
CA VAL A 237 21.27 -10.80 -4.92
C VAL A 237 22.51 -11.71 -4.90
N THR A 238 23.56 -11.29 -4.16
CA THR A 238 24.80 -12.08 -4.06
C THR A 238 24.63 -13.35 -3.24
N MET A 239 23.78 -13.32 -2.22
CA MET A 239 23.46 -14.51 -1.39
C MET A 239 22.77 -15.60 -2.21
N ASN A 240 21.84 -15.22 -3.09
CA ASN A 240 21.10 -16.19 -3.91
C ASN A 240 22.00 -16.86 -4.96
N SER A 241 22.92 -16.11 -5.56
CA SER A 241 23.87 -16.61 -6.58
C SER A 241 24.83 -17.68 -6.04
N VAL A 242 25.21 -17.60 -4.76
CA VAL A 242 26.09 -18.60 -4.12
C VAL A 242 25.36 -19.92 -3.87
N THR A 243 24.07 -19.85 -3.56
CA THR A 243 23.25 -21.04 -3.26
C THR A 243 22.95 -21.87 -4.52
N GLU A 244 22.87 -21.25 -5.69
CA GLU A 244 22.67 -21.94 -6.98
C GLU A 244 23.97 -22.59 -7.53
N SER A 245 25.14 -22.07 -7.15
CA SER A 245 26.44 -22.60 -7.62
C SER A 245 26.89 -23.84 -6.86
N ILE A 246 26.19 -24.26 -5.80
CA ILE A 246 26.54 -25.43 -4.94
C ILE A 246 25.62 -26.64 -5.24
N LYS A 247 24.67 -26.50 -6.15
CA LYS A 247 23.80 -27.59 -6.62
C LYS A 247 24.25 -28.08 -7.98
#